data_065beba3cd38a24aa3096b81dd7f56f9
#
_entry.id   065beba3cd38a24aa3096b81dd7f56f9
#
_cell.length_a   1.000
_cell.length_b   1.000
_cell.length_c   1.000
_cell.angle_alpha   90.00
_cell.angle_beta   90.00
_cell.angle_gamma   90.00
#
_symmetry.space_group_name_H-M   'P 1'
#
loop_
_entity.id
_entity.type
_entity.pdbx_description
1 polymer ?
#
loop_
_entity_poly.entity_id
_entity_poly.type
_entity_poly.pdbx_seq_one_letter_code
_entity_poly.pdbx_strand_id
1 'polypeptide(L)'
;YVRAALAKGMDVDAFAGRLSFFFAIGMNFFMEAAKLRAARLLWTRIMKDFDPKRPESLMLRTHCQTSGVSLAEQDPYNNIVRTAFEAMAAVLGGTQSLHTNSFDEAIALPTEFSARIARNTQLILQHETGITDVVDPLAGSYYVERLTADLADKAWALMEDIERQGGMTKAVEAGLPKRLIEESATRKQAAVDRGETVIVGVNKYRLEEEAKIDTLEIDNSAVRKGQIELIERVKRQRDPARVKAALNALETVAKTARGNLLEAAVECARARATVGEISDAMRTVFGDHAATPKVVKNVYGKAYGADPEYAVLAERLRDYARTNGAPKILVAKLGQDGHDRGAKVVATALAD
;
A
#
# COMPACT_ATOMS: atom_id res chain seq x y z
N TYR A 1 -17.79 -2.20 -3.46
CA TYR A 1 -18.29 -2.09 -2.09
C TYR A 1 -19.71 -1.54 -2.05
N VAL A 2 -20.01 -0.37 -2.66
CA VAL A 2 -21.35 0.25 -2.61
C VAL A 2 -22.42 -0.70 -3.13
N ARG A 3 -22.27 -1.26 -4.34
CA ARG A 3 -23.21 -2.25 -4.91
C ARG A 3 -23.42 -3.48 -4.01
N ALA A 4 -22.35 -3.98 -3.38
CA ALA A 4 -22.43 -5.12 -2.49
C ALA A 4 -23.24 -4.82 -1.22
N ALA A 5 -23.09 -3.62 -0.64
CA ALA A 5 -23.87 -3.18 0.52
C ALA A 5 -25.36 -2.98 0.15
N LEU A 6 -25.64 -2.35 -0.99
CA LEU A 6 -27.01 -2.20 -1.49
C LEU A 6 -27.68 -3.55 -1.76
N ALA A 7 -26.96 -4.52 -2.35
CA ALA A 7 -27.47 -5.86 -2.57
C ALA A 7 -27.80 -6.62 -1.28
N LYS A 8 -27.27 -6.18 -0.13
CA LYS A 8 -27.63 -6.66 1.21
C LYS A 8 -28.75 -5.87 1.87
N GLY A 9 -29.39 -4.96 1.16
CA GLY A 9 -30.52 -4.17 1.64
C GLY A 9 -30.12 -2.96 2.50
N MET A 10 -28.86 -2.54 2.48
CA MET A 10 -28.42 -1.35 3.21
C MET A 10 -28.81 -0.09 2.44
N ASP A 11 -29.25 0.95 3.14
CA ASP A 11 -29.41 2.29 2.57
C ASP A 11 -28.05 2.92 2.31
N VAL A 12 -27.87 3.53 1.13
CA VAL A 12 -26.61 4.18 0.73
C VAL A 12 -26.18 5.25 1.73
N ASP A 13 -27.10 6.04 2.24
CA ASP A 13 -26.83 7.12 3.18
C ASP A 13 -26.49 6.64 4.61
N ALA A 14 -26.78 5.37 4.92
CA ALA A 14 -26.43 4.79 6.20
C ALA A 14 -24.92 4.45 6.29
N PHE A 15 -24.24 4.20 5.16
CA PHE A 15 -22.85 3.76 5.17
C PHE A 15 -21.88 4.62 4.34
N ALA A 16 -22.33 5.23 3.23
CA ALA A 16 -21.43 5.87 2.28
C ALA A 16 -20.58 6.99 2.91
N GLY A 17 -21.17 7.81 3.77
CA GLY A 17 -20.45 8.86 4.50
C GLY A 17 -19.42 8.33 5.52
N ARG A 18 -19.37 7.02 5.76
CA ARG A 18 -18.37 6.37 6.64
C ARG A 18 -17.26 5.67 5.88
N LEU A 19 -17.39 5.53 4.56
CA LEU A 19 -16.32 4.99 3.74
C LEU A 19 -15.14 5.96 3.75
N SER A 20 -13.94 5.43 3.88
CA SER A 20 -12.70 6.21 3.80
C SER A 20 -11.68 5.49 2.95
N PHE A 21 -10.76 6.26 2.39
CA PHE A 21 -9.78 5.79 1.42
C PHE A 21 -8.38 6.12 1.90
N PHE A 22 -7.45 5.21 1.63
CA PHE A 22 -6.06 5.35 2.00
C PHE A 22 -5.23 5.67 0.76
N PHE A 23 -4.45 6.75 0.80
CA PHE A 23 -3.55 7.12 -0.27
C PHE A 23 -2.12 7.28 0.24
N ALA A 24 -1.16 6.66 -0.47
CA ALA A 24 0.24 7.00 -0.32
C ALA A 24 0.53 8.30 -1.07
N ILE A 25 1.42 9.13 -0.52
CA ILE A 25 1.84 10.40 -1.12
C ILE A 25 3.35 10.32 -1.38
N GLY A 26 3.73 10.41 -2.65
CA GLY A 26 5.12 10.37 -3.08
C GLY A 26 5.70 11.74 -3.38
N MET A 27 6.89 11.75 -3.99
CA MET A 27 7.68 12.97 -4.21
C MET A 27 7.21 13.84 -5.39
N ASN A 28 6.28 13.40 -6.23
CA ASN A 28 5.80 14.24 -7.33
C ASN A 28 4.69 15.19 -6.83
N PHE A 29 5.10 16.29 -6.25
CA PHE A 29 4.30 17.21 -5.47
C PHE A 29 2.95 17.60 -6.11
N PHE A 30 2.98 18.12 -7.33
CA PHE A 30 1.75 18.54 -8.02
C PHE A 30 0.86 17.37 -8.43
N MET A 31 1.48 16.25 -8.82
CA MET A 31 0.75 15.02 -9.15
C MET A 31 0.00 14.48 -7.93
N GLU A 32 0.62 14.50 -6.77
CA GLU A 32 0.02 14.01 -5.53
C GLU A 32 -1.14 14.91 -5.06
N ALA A 33 -0.97 16.23 -5.10
CA ALA A 33 -2.06 17.16 -4.81
C ALA A 33 -3.23 17.01 -5.80
N ALA A 34 -2.93 16.94 -7.10
CA ALA A 34 -3.93 16.74 -8.16
C ALA A 34 -4.64 15.37 -8.04
N LYS A 35 -3.94 14.32 -7.60
CA LYS A 35 -4.52 12.99 -7.34
C LYS A 35 -5.65 13.05 -6.32
N LEU A 36 -5.48 13.76 -5.21
CA LEU A 36 -6.51 13.89 -4.18
C LEU A 36 -7.70 14.74 -4.68
N ARG A 37 -7.44 15.77 -5.48
CA ARG A 37 -8.49 16.55 -6.14
C ARG A 37 -9.29 15.70 -7.14
N ALA A 38 -8.61 14.93 -7.99
CA ALA A 38 -9.23 14.01 -8.93
C ALA A 38 -10.03 12.92 -8.20
N ALA A 39 -9.52 12.39 -7.09
CA ALA A 39 -10.21 11.37 -6.29
C ALA A 39 -11.55 11.89 -5.73
N ARG A 40 -11.62 13.15 -5.25
CA ARG A 40 -12.90 13.75 -4.80
C ARG A 40 -13.90 13.89 -5.95
N LEU A 41 -13.44 14.34 -7.12
CA LEU A 41 -14.28 14.45 -8.32
C LEU A 41 -14.84 13.09 -8.73
N LEU A 42 -13.99 12.07 -8.80
CA LEU A 42 -14.36 10.70 -9.15
C LEU A 42 -15.33 10.08 -8.15
N TRP A 43 -15.09 10.25 -6.84
CA TRP A 43 -16.01 9.74 -5.81
C TRP A 43 -17.40 10.33 -5.96
N THR A 44 -17.50 11.66 -6.12
CA THR A 44 -18.79 12.33 -6.36
C THR A 44 -19.47 11.79 -7.63
N ARG A 45 -18.71 11.58 -8.71
CA ARG A 45 -19.23 11.00 -9.96
C ARG A 45 -19.77 9.59 -9.76
N ILE A 46 -19.01 8.73 -9.08
CA ILE A 46 -19.43 7.34 -8.77
C ILE A 46 -20.68 7.33 -7.91
N MET A 47 -20.72 8.16 -6.87
CA MET A 47 -21.82 8.12 -5.91
C MET A 47 -23.14 8.68 -6.46
N LYS A 48 -23.09 9.59 -7.43
CA LYS A 48 -24.30 10.09 -8.11
C LYS A 48 -25.15 8.98 -8.76
N ASP A 49 -24.54 7.90 -9.21
CA ASP A 49 -25.24 6.75 -9.80
C ASP A 49 -26.10 6.00 -8.78
N PHE A 50 -25.91 6.22 -7.48
CA PHE A 50 -26.65 5.60 -6.38
C PHE A 50 -27.68 6.52 -5.73
N ASP A 51 -27.87 7.74 -6.27
CA ASP A 51 -28.85 8.74 -5.84
C ASP A 51 -28.91 8.99 -4.32
N PRO A 52 -27.75 9.26 -3.65
CA PRO A 52 -27.74 9.54 -2.22
C PRO A 52 -28.45 10.86 -1.94
N LYS A 53 -29.12 10.94 -0.79
CA LYS A 53 -29.85 12.15 -0.34
C LYS A 53 -29.01 13.03 0.57
N ARG A 54 -27.97 12.46 1.19
CA ARG A 54 -27.11 13.18 2.12
C ARG A 54 -25.85 13.67 1.43
N PRO A 55 -25.48 14.98 1.60
CA PRO A 55 -24.25 15.52 1.03
C PRO A 55 -23.00 14.75 1.47
N GLU A 56 -22.96 14.26 2.71
CA GLU A 56 -21.82 13.52 3.27
C GLU A 56 -21.52 12.23 2.49
N SER A 57 -22.51 11.65 1.84
CA SER A 57 -22.34 10.45 1.00
C SER A 57 -21.58 10.75 -0.30
N LEU A 58 -21.58 12.01 -0.75
CA LEU A 58 -20.83 12.48 -1.92
C LEU A 58 -19.41 12.96 -1.57
N MET A 59 -19.09 13.09 -0.29
CA MET A 59 -17.79 13.59 0.18
C MET A 59 -16.79 12.45 0.31
N LEU A 60 -15.66 12.55 -0.40
CA LEU A 60 -14.55 11.62 -0.23
C LEU A 60 -13.85 11.89 1.11
N ARG A 61 -13.65 10.85 1.89
CA ARG A 61 -12.85 10.89 3.13
C ARG A 61 -11.54 10.16 2.88
N THR A 62 -10.43 10.83 3.15
CA THR A 62 -9.11 10.28 2.92
C THR A 62 -8.23 10.32 4.16
N HIS A 63 -7.46 9.27 4.31
CA HIS A 63 -6.24 9.26 5.10
C HIS A 63 -5.06 9.16 4.14
N CYS A 64 -4.06 10.00 4.33
CA CYS A 64 -2.82 9.93 3.56
C CYS A 64 -1.66 9.49 4.44
N GLN A 65 -0.75 8.73 3.86
CA GLN A 65 0.54 8.41 4.43
C GLN A 65 1.63 8.86 3.47
N THR A 66 2.66 9.53 3.98
CA THR A 66 3.87 9.79 3.19
C THR A 66 4.47 8.46 2.75
N SER A 67 4.98 8.39 1.52
CA SER A 67 5.37 7.11 0.93
C SER A 67 6.75 6.66 1.38
N GLY A 68 6.82 5.55 2.11
CA GLY A 68 8.09 4.90 2.46
C GLY A 68 8.92 4.46 1.25
N VAL A 69 8.28 4.29 0.08
CA VAL A 69 8.97 3.98 -1.18
C VAL A 69 9.89 5.11 -1.67
N SER A 70 9.62 6.34 -1.25
CA SER A 70 10.43 7.51 -1.59
C SER A 70 11.65 7.67 -0.68
N LEU A 71 11.66 6.98 0.45
CA LEU A 71 12.73 7.07 1.44
C LEU A 71 13.89 6.15 1.05
N ALA A 72 15.09 6.59 1.35
CA ALA A 72 16.33 5.88 1.05
C ALA A 72 17.09 5.53 2.33
N GLU A 73 17.80 4.41 2.30
CA GLU A 73 18.75 4.03 3.35
C GLU A 73 19.96 4.95 3.36
N GLN A 74 20.43 5.34 2.16
CA GLN A 74 21.58 6.22 1.99
C GLN A 74 21.22 7.65 2.40
N ASP A 75 22.11 8.28 3.16
CA ASP A 75 21.99 9.64 3.69
C ASP A 75 20.58 9.89 4.30
N PRO A 76 20.22 9.15 5.35
CA PRO A 76 18.84 9.01 5.80
C PRO A 76 18.23 10.30 6.33
N TYR A 77 19.01 11.28 6.74
CA TYR A 77 18.48 12.58 7.17
C TYR A 77 17.81 13.35 6.04
N ASN A 78 18.14 13.10 4.78
CA ASN A 78 17.41 13.64 3.63
C ASN A 78 15.95 13.18 3.60
N ASN A 79 15.63 12.07 4.26
CA ASN A 79 14.25 11.57 4.36
C ASN A 79 13.35 12.51 5.17
N ILE A 80 13.90 13.31 6.09
CA ILE A 80 13.13 14.35 6.82
C ILE A 80 12.56 15.35 5.81
N VAL A 81 13.37 15.79 4.86
CA VAL A 81 12.99 16.73 3.81
C VAL A 81 11.98 16.08 2.86
N ARG A 82 12.21 14.82 2.44
CA ARG A 82 11.28 14.07 1.58
C ARG A 82 9.90 13.96 2.23
N THR A 83 9.86 13.52 3.48
CA THR A 83 8.62 13.41 4.27
C THR A 83 7.91 14.76 4.42
N ALA A 84 8.63 15.86 4.60
CA ALA A 84 8.05 17.20 4.69
C ALA A 84 7.36 17.62 3.38
N PHE A 85 7.99 17.39 2.21
CA PHE A 85 7.39 17.69 0.91
C PHE A 85 6.18 16.80 0.60
N GLU A 86 6.23 15.52 0.94
CA GLU A 86 5.12 14.60 0.79
C GLU A 86 3.94 15.00 1.69
N ALA A 87 4.22 15.34 2.96
CA ALA A 87 3.22 15.82 3.90
C ALA A 87 2.56 17.10 3.41
N MET A 88 3.34 18.06 2.89
CA MET A 88 2.83 19.31 2.32
C MET A 88 1.94 19.05 1.10
N ALA A 89 2.33 18.12 0.21
CA ALA A 89 1.49 17.73 -0.93
C ALA A 89 0.15 17.12 -0.49
N ALA A 90 0.15 16.29 0.57
CA ALA A 90 -1.07 15.74 1.15
C ALA A 90 -1.99 16.83 1.72
N VAL A 91 -1.44 17.79 2.45
CA VAL A 91 -2.20 18.92 3.05
C VAL A 91 -2.79 19.79 1.96
N LEU A 92 -1.99 20.23 0.98
CA LEU A 92 -2.47 21.04 -0.16
C LEU A 92 -3.43 20.28 -1.07
N GLY A 93 -3.34 18.95 -1.10
CA GLY A 93 -4.31 18.08 -1.76
C GLY A 93 -5.62 17.91 -0.99
N GLY A 94 -5.69 18.35 0.28
CA GLY A 94 -6.91 18.35 1.10
C GLY A 94 -7.20 17.02 1.79
N THR A 95 -6.19 16.34 2.34
CA THR A 95 -6.40 15.15 3.17
C THR A 95 -7.08 15.48 4.51
N GLN A 96 -7.88 14.56 5.06
CA GLN A 96 -8.52 14.73 6.37
C GLN A 96 -7.67 14.23 7.53
N SER A 97 -6.80 13.28 7.28
CA SER A 97 -5.81 12.82 8.27
C SER A 97 -4.53 12.41 7.57
N LEU A 98 -3.42 12.48 8.29
CA LEU A 98 -2.09 12.29 7.74
C LEU A 98 -1.23 11.47 8.69
N HIS A 99 -0.50 10.52 8.13
CA HIS A 99 0.64 9.85 8.76
C HIS A 99 1.93 10.30 8.05
N THR A 100 2.95 10.62 8.82
CA THR A 100 4.29 10.95 8.33
C THR A 100 5.28 9.86 8.75
N ASN A 101 6.01 9.30 7.80
CA ASN A 101 7.04 8.30 8.08
C ASN A 101 8.22 8.93 8.80
N SER A 102 8.88 8.15 9.65
CA SER A 102 10.15 8.51 10.26
C SER A 102 11.27 8.43 9.24
N PHE A 103 12.35 9.19 9.43
CA PHE A 103 13.45 9.24 8.47
C PHE A 103 14.22 7.92 8.37
N ASP A 104 14.13 7.07 9.39
CA ASP A 104 14.75 5.74 9.49
C ASP A 104 13.86 4.59 8.97
N GLU A 105 12.67 4.90 8.42
CA GLU A 105 11.70 3.92 7.91
C GLU A 105 12.29 2.94 6.87
N ALA A 106 13.25 3.41 6.05
CA ALA A 106 13.91 2.56 5.06
C ALA A 106 14.92 1.57 5.67
N ILE A 107 15.25 1.72 6.96
CA ILE A 107 16.32 0.99 7.64
C ILE A 107 15.76 0.09 8.74
N ALA A 108 14.93 0.65 9.63
CA ALA A 108 14.45 -0.02 10.83
C ALA A 108 13.11 0.54 11.32
N LEU A 109 12.62 0.03 12.45
CA LEU A 109 11.51 0.66 13.18
C LEU A 109 11.96 1.99 13.77
N PRO A 110 11.03 2.96 13.92
CA PRO A 110 11.37 4.29 14.41
C PRO A 110 11.85 4.26 15.86
N THR A 111 12.90 5.03 16.12
CA THR A 111 13.30 5.39 17.49
C THR A 111 12.36 6.46 18.05
N GLU A 112 12.43 6.74 19.36
CA GLU A 112 11.68 7.86 19.96
C GLU A 112 12.05 9.20 19.33
N PHE A 113 13.32 9.37 18.95
CA PHE A 113 13.82 10.57 18.30
C PHE A 113 13.22 10.73 16.90
N SER A 114 13.33 9.71 16.05
CA SER A 114 12.82 9.75 14.67
C SER A 114 11.30 9.88 14.62
N ALA A 115 10.58 9.17 15.50
CA ALA A 115 9.12 9.29 15.64
C ALA A 115 8.68 10.71 16.07
N ARG A 116 9.46 11.37 16.96
CA ARG A 116 9.21 12.75 17.35
C ARG A 116 9.38 13.72 16.18
N ILE A 117 10.43 13.56 15.36
CA ILE A 117 10.64 14.38 14.16
C ILE A 117 9.50 14.19 13.16
N ALA A 118 9.10 12.95 12.90
CA ALA A 118 7.98 12.64 12.02
C ALA A 118 6.67 13.32 12.47
N ARG A 119 6.34 13.22 13.76
CA ARG A 119 5.19 13.93 14.32
C ARG A 119 5.33 15.46 14.22
N ASN A 120 6.52 15.99 14.54
CA ASN A 120 6.75 17.44 14.52
C ASN A 120 6.65 18.01 13.09
N THR A 121 6.95 17.23 12.05
CA THR A 121 6.71 17.64 10.66
C THR A 121 5.26 18.08 10.45
N GLN A 122 4.29 17.33 10.97
CA GLN A 122 2.87 17.72 10.89
C GLN A 122 2.56 18.97 11.75
N LEU A 123 3.13 19.06 12.95
CA LEU A 123 2.91 20.21 13.83
C LEU A 123 3.50 21.51 13.24
N ILE A 124 4.66 21.44 12.58
CA ILE A 124 5.25 22.58 11.87
C ILE A 124 4.32 23.03 10.75
N LEU A 125 3.84 22.11 9.91
CA LEU A 125 2.88 22.42 8.86
C LEU A 125 1.62 23.08 9.42
N GLN A 126 1.11 22.59 10.55
CA GLN A 126 -0.13 23.07 11.15
C GLN A 126 0.00 24.46 11.81
N HIS A 127 1.13 24.72 12.48
CA HIS A 127 1.25 25.88 13.37
C HIS A 127 2.17 26.98 12.87
N GLU A 128 3.13 26.68 11.95
CA GLU A 128 4.16 27.63 11.55
C GLU A 128 4.02 28.12 10.12
N THR A 129 3.28 27.41 9.25
CA THR A 129 3.27 27.68 7.81
C THR A 129 2.05 28.47 7.32
N GLY A 130 0.98 28.57 8.10
CA GLY A 130 -0.30 29.14 7.66
C GLY A 130 -1.02 28.34 6.57
N ILE A 131 -0.49 27.17 6.18
CA ILE A 131 -1.02 26.34 5.07
C ILE A 131 -2.44 25.82 5.36
N THR A 132 -2.84 25.77 6.64
CA THR A 132 -4.17 25.34 7.08
C THR A 132 -5.21 26.45 7.09
N ASP A 133 -4.82 27.70 6.86
CA ASP A 133 -5.70 28.86 6.92
C ASP A 133 -6.52 29.05 5.62
N VAL A 134 -6.19 28.30 4.58
CA VAL A 134 -6.82 28.39 3.26
C VAL A 134 -7.30 27.01 2.78
N VAL A 135 -8.38 27.04 1.98
CA VAL A 135 -8.94 25.83 1.37
C VAL A 135 -8.57 25.79 -0.11
N ASP A 136 -8.04 24.66 -0.55
CA ASP A 136 -7.65 24.39 -1.96
C ASP A 136 -6.84 25.55 -2.60
N PRO A 137 -5.69 25.91 -2.04
CA PRO A 137 -4.91 27.07 -2.52
C PRO A 137 -4.33 26.87 -3.93
N LEU A 138 -4.36 25.65 -4.45
CA LEU A 138 -3.92 25.30 -5.81
C LEU A 138 -5.05 25.45 -6.83
N ALA A 139 -6.29 25.74 -6.41
CA ALA A 139 -7.42 25.96 -7.30
C ALA A 139 -7.17 27.16 -8.23
N GLY A 140 -7.58 27.02 -9.50
CA GLY A 140 -7.39 28.05 -10.53
C GLY A 140 -5.98 28.05 -11.16
N SER A 141 -5.04 27.24 -10.69
CA SER A 141 -3.79 27.01 -11.40
C SER A 141 -4.05 26.22 -12.68
N TYR A 142 -3.79 26.79 -13.84
CA TYR A 142 -4.00 26.11 -15.13
C TYR A 142 -3.32 24.73 -15.18
N TYR A 143 -2.12 24.63 -14.63
CA TYR A 143 -1.38 23.37 -14.59
C TYR A 143 -2.05 22.32 -13.69
N VAL A 144 -2.42 22.71 -12.46
CA VAL A 144 -3.02 21.78 -11.50
C VAL A 144 -4.43 21.37 -11.94
N GLU A 145 -5.23 22.29 -12.48
CA GLU A 145 -6.57 21.98 -13.01
C GLU A 145 -6.47 20.98 -14.17
N ARG A 146 -5.56 21.21 -15.12
CA ARG A 146 -5.36 20.29 -16.24
C ARG A 146 -4.88 18.94 -15.76
N LEU A 147 -3.90 18.89 -14.85
CA LEU A 147 -3.39 17.66 -14.29
C LEU A 147 -4.47 16.88 -13.52
N THR A 148 -5.32 17.58 -12.78
CA THR A 148 -6.47 16.99 -12.08
C THR A 148 -7.45 16.34 -13.07
N ALA A 149 -7.79 17.01 -14.15
CA ALA A 149 -8.67 16.48 -15.18
C ALA A 149 -8.06 15.25 -15.87
N ASP A 150 -6.80 15.34 -16.31
CA ASP A 150 -6.10 14.22 -16.96
C ASP A 150 -5.98 12.98 -16.07
N LEU A 151 -5.75 13.17 -14.77
CA LEU A 151 -5.75 12.07 -13.78
C LEU A 151 -7.14 11.47 -13.60
N ALA A 152 -8.17 12.30 -13.51
CA ALA A 152 -9.55 11.83 -13.38
C ALA A 152 -9.97 11.00 -14.61
N ASP A 153 -9.67 11.46 -15.81
CA ASP A 153 -10.02 10.75 -17.05
C ASP A 153 -9.29 9.41 -17.17
N LYS A 154 -7.98 9.38 -16.89
CA LYS A 154 -7.19 8.12 -16.92
C LYS A 154 -7.65 7.12 -15.86
N ALA A 155 -7.94 7.60 -14.65
CA ALA A 155 -8.44 6.74 -13.60
C ALA A 155 -9.84 6.21 -13.92
N TRP A 156 -10.72 7.04 -14.51
CA TRP A 156 -12.03 6.62 -14.94
C TRP A 156 -11.96 5.52 -16.00
N ALA A 157 -11.14 5.69 -17.03
CA ALA A 157 -10.94 4.68 -18.06
C ALA A 157 -10.46 3.34 -17.48
N LEU A 158 -9.56 3.37 -16.51
CA LEU A 158 -9.10 2.16 -15.80
C LEU A 158 -10.22 1.52 -14.97
N MET A 159 -11.06 2.33 -14.30
CA MET A 159 -12.21 1.83 -13.55
C MET A 159 -13.22 1.13 -14.48
N GLU A 160 -13.53 1.74 -15.63
CA GLU A 160 -14.42 1.13 -16.63
C GLU A 160 -13.85 -0.19 -17.18
N ASP A 161 -12.54 -0.26 -17.40
CA ASP A 161 -11.90 -1.50 -17.84
C ASP A 161 -12.01 -2.61 -16.79
N ILE A 162 -11.80 -2.30 -15.52
CA ILE A 162 -11.97 -3.23 -14.39
C ILE A 162 -13.44 -3.68 -14.28
N GLU A 163 -14.40 -2.78 -14.44
CA GLU A 163 -15.82 -3.12 -14.41
C GLU A 163 -16.22 -4.04 -15.58
N ARG A 164 -15.70 -3.80 -16.80
CA ARG A 164 -15.91 -4.70 -17.95
C ARG A 164 -15.38 -6.12 -17.70
N GLN A 165 -14.30 -6.26 -16.91
CA GLN A 165 -13.74 -7.56 -16.53
C GLN A 165 -14.51 -8.25 -15.40
N GLY A 166 -15.61 -7.67 -14.91
CA GLY A 166 -16.46 -8.19 -13.86
C GLY A 166 -16.17 -7.67 -12.46
N GLY A 167 -15.48 -6.52 -12.38
CA GLY A 167 -15.21 -5.79 -11.15
C GLY A 167 -13.89 -6.15 -10.48
N MET A 168 -13.57 -5.43 -9.41
CA MET A 168 -12.25 -5.51 -8.76
C MET A 168 -11.94 -6.90 -8.20
N THR A 169 -12.92 -7.64 -7.68
CA THR A 169 -12.69 -9.00 -7.15
C THR A 169 -12.10 -9.91 -8.22
N LYS A 170 -12.72 -9.93 -9.41
CA LYS A 170 -12.21 -10.73 -10.54
C LYS A 170 -10.88 -10.22 -11.07
N ALA A 171 -10.69 -8.91 -11.11
CA ALA A 171 -9.41 -8.32 -11.50
C ALA A 171 -8.27 -8.72 -10.57
N VAL A 172 -8.52 -8.78 -9.24
CA VAL A 172 -7.56 -9.25 -8.23
C VAL A 172 -7.27 -10.75 -8.41
N GLU A 173 -8.30 -11.58 -8.58
CA GLU A 173 -8.15 -13.00 -8.85
C GLU A 173 -7.32 -13.25 -10.13
N ALA A 174 -7.53 -12.44 -11.18
CA ALA A 174 -6.75 -12.49 -12.42
C ALA A 174 -5.34 -11.89 -12.29
N GLY A 175 -5.01 -11.24 -11.17
CA GLY A 175 -3.71 -10.61 -10.89
C GLY A 175 -3.46 -9.29 -11.61
N LEU A 176 -4.50 -8.64 -12.17
CA LEU A 176 -4.36 -7.40 -12.93
C LEU A 176 -3.73 -6.25 -12.13
N PRO A 177 -4.21 -5.88 -10.93
CA PRO A 177 -3.63 -4.78 -10.17
C PRO A 177 -2.16 -5.04 -9.82
N LYS A 178 -1.84 -6.27 -9.41
CA LYS A 178 -0.47 -6.68 -9.08
C LYS A 178 0.46 -6.52 -10.27
N ARG A 179 0.06 -6.99 -11.46
CA ARG A 179 0.84 -6.86 -12.70
C ARG A 179 1.10 -5.39 -13.05
N LEU A 180 0.10 -4.53 -13.00
CA LEU A 180 0.25 -3.10 -13.30
C LEU A 180 1.21 -2.40 -12.33
N ILE A 181 1.17 -2.76 -11.05
CA ILE A 181 2.08 -2.24 -10.02
C ILE A 181 3.51 -2.70 -10.29
N GLU A 182 3.72 -3.99 -10.59
CA GLU A 182 5.03 -4.56 -10.87
C GLU A 182 5.65 -3.97 -12.14
N GLU A 183 4.87 -3.82 -13.21
CA GLU A 183 5.32 -3.16 -14.44
C GLU A 183 5.73 -1.70 -14.21
N SER A 184 4.94 -0.95 -13.43
CA SER A 184 5.25 0.45 -13.08
C SER A 184 6.50 0.55 -12.22
N ALA A 185 6.64 -0.33 -11.22
CA ALA A 185 7.81 -0.39 -10.36
C ALA A 185 9.09 -0.70 -11.14
N THR A 186 9.03 -1.67 -12.05
CA THR A 186 10.17 -2.07 -12.90
C THR A 186 10.60 -0.93 -13.83
N ARG A 187 9.65 -0.23 -14.48
CA ARG A 187 9.97 0.93 -15.32
C ARG A 187 10.63 2.06 -14.50
N LYS A 188 10.11 2.31 -13.30
CA LYS A 188 10.69 3.32 -12.40
C LYS A 188 12.11 2.95 -11.99
N GLN A 189 12.36 1.69 -11.64
CA GLN A 189 13.68 1.22 -11.26
C GLN A 189 14.67 1.36 -12.43
N ALA A 190 14.28 0.94 -13.63
CA ALA A 190 15.11 1.10 -14.81
C ALA A 190 15.49 2.57 -15.11
N ALA A 191 14.56 3.52 -14.87
CA ALA A 191 14.86 4.95 -15.02
C ALA A 191 15.83 5.47 -13.93
N VAL A 192 15.76 4.93 -12.71
CA VAL A 192 16.72 5.24 -11.63
C VAL A 192 18.11 4.69 -11.98
N ASP A 193 18.18 3.43 -12.42
CA ASP A 193 19.44 2.76 -12.73
C ASP A 193 20.16 3.41 -13.92
N ARG A 194 19.43 3.94 -14.90
CA ARG A 194 19.99 4.72 -16.02
C ARG A 194 20.30 6.19 -15.66
N GLY A 195 20.01 6.63 -14.46
CA GLY A 195 20.23 8.02 -14.03
C GLY A 195 19.22 9.04 -14.61
N GLU A 196 18.17 8.59 -15.33
CA GLU A 196 17.09 9.45 -15.84
C GLU A 196 16.26 10.02 -14.69
N THR A 197 16.07 9.22 -13.64
CA THR A 197 15.44 9.65 -12.38
C THR A 197 16.53 9.78 -11.32
N VAL A 198 16.74 10.99 -10.82
CA VAL A 198 17.73 11.25 -9.78
C VAL A 198 17.09 11.06 -8.41
N ILE A 199 17.78 10.30 -7.56
CA ILE A 199 17.51 10.19 -6.13
C ILE A 199 18.78 10.66 -5.39
N VAL A 200 18.67 11.81 -4.73
CA VAL A 200 19.79 12.43 -4.01
C VAL A 200 20.30 11.49 -2.92
N GLY A 201 21.61 11.32 -2.86
CA GLY A 201 22.28 10.39 -1.94
C GLY A 201 22.30 8.93 -2.43
N VAL A 202 21.49 8.55 -3.43
CA VAL A 202 21.42 7.17 -3.93
C VAL A 202 22.17 7.00 -5.25
N ASN A 203 21.74 7.64 -6.33
CA ASN A 203 22.37 7.54 -7.63
C ASN A 203 23.08 8.83 -8.08
N LYS A 204 22.92 9.93 -7.32
CA LYS A 204 23.64 11.19 -7.52
C LYS A 204 23.89 11.89 -6.17
N TYR A 205 24.96 12.65 -6.08
CA TYR A 205 25.36 13.36 -4.86
C TYR A 205 25.57 12.42 -3.66
N ARG A 206 26.18 11.28 -3.90
CA ARG A 206 26.46 10.27 -2.88
C ARG A 206 27.55 10.76 -1.92
N LEU A 207 27.43 10.39 -0.65
CA LEU A 207 28.50 10.54 0.32
C LEU A 207 29.55 9.45 0.10
N GLU A 208 30.82 9.77 0.34
CA GLU A 208 31.93 8.79 0.32
C GLU A 208 31.85 7.88 1.55
N GLU A 209 31.49 8.47 2.69
CA GLU A 209 31.28 7.77 3.94
C GLU A 209 29.94 8.18 4.55
N GLU A 210 29.13 7.20 4.93
CA GLU A 210 27.84 7.45 5.56
C GLU A 210 27.95 7.35 7.08
N ALA A 211 27.36 8.32 7.77
CA ALA A 211 27.27 8.31 9.22
C ALA A 211 26.34 7.18 9.69
N LYS A 212 26.77 6.41 10.67
CA LYS A 212 25.89 5.46 11.35
C LYS A 212 24.83 6.23 12.14
N ILE A 213 23.59 5.81 11.98
CA ILE A 213 22.48 6.32 12.79
C ILE A 213 22.09 5.25 13.82
N ASP A 214 21.57 5.71 14.96
CA ASP A 214 20.98 4.82 15.94
C ASP A 214 19.69 4.22 15.38
N THR A 215 19.58 2.90 15.41
CA THR A 215 18.40 2.15 14.97
C THR A 215 17.77 1.40 16.12
N LEU A 216 16.45 1.23 16.07
CA LEU A 216 15.74 0.42 17.04
C LEU A 216 15.87 -1.07 16.67
N GLU A 217 16.73 -1.77 17.39
CA GLU A 217 16.83 -3.22 17.28
C GLU A 217 15.80 -3.90 18.20
N ILE A 218 15.00 -4.78 17.63
CA ILE A 218 14.01 -5.54 18.38
C ILE A 218 14.53 -6.95 18.64
N ASP A 219 14.58 -7.35 19.91
CA ASP A 219 14.77 -8.75 20.28
C ASP A 219 13.49 -9.56 19.95
N ASN A 220 13.47 -10.11 18.74
CA ASN A 220 12.36 -10.92 18.26
C ASN A 220 12.09 -12.15 19.16
N SER A 221 13.11 -12.68 19.82
CA SER A 221 12.97 -13.82 20.71
C SER A 221 12.24 -13.43 22.00
N ALA A 222 12.59 -12.29 22.59
CA ALA A 222 11.91 -11.75 23.77
C ALA A 222 10.45 -11.38 23.46
N VAL A 223 10.19 -10.70 22.32
CA VAL A 223 8.84 -10.36 21.88
C VAL A 223 7.99 -11.61 21.66
N ARG A 224 8.52 -12.62 20.94
CA ARG A 224 7.84 -13.89 20.71
C ARG A 224 7.51 -14.60 22.01
N LYS A 225 8.47 -14.68 22.94
CA LYS A 225 8.29 -15.31 24.26
C LYS A 225 7.18 -14.61 25.04
N GLY A 226 7.22 -13.27 25.13
CA GLY A 226 6.20 -12.48 25.82
C GLY A 226 4.80 -12.67 25.23
N GLN A 227 4.68 -12.74 23.91
CA GLN A 227 3.42 -12.99 23.24
C GLN A 227 2.88 -14.40 23.48
N ILE A 228 3.73 -15.43 23.50
CA ILE A 228 3.34 -16.80 23.84
C ILE A 228 2.83 -16.87 25.28
N GLU A 229 3.56 -16.29 26.24
CA GLU A 229 3.16 -16.23 27.65
C GLU A 229 1.80 -15.54 27.86
N LEU A 230 1.56 -14.45 27.10
CA LEU A 230 0.28 -13.75 27.10
C LEU A 230 -0.87 -14.65 26.60
N ILE A 231 -0.68 -15.30 25.45
CA ILE A 231 -1.67 -16.23 24.87
C ILE A 231 -1.98 -17.38 25.81
N GLU A 232 -0.95 -17.99 26.39
CA GLU A 232 -1.13 -19.07 27.38
C GLU A 232 -1.88 -18.63 28.62
N ARG A 233 -1.58 -17.43 29.11
CA ARG A 233 -2.31 -16.83 30.24
C ARG A 233 -3.80 -16.66 29.92
N VAL A 234 -4.12 -16.10 28.75
CA VAL A 234 -5.51 -15.95 28.29
C VAL A 234 -6.19 -17.32 28.19
N LYS A 235 -5.52 -18.32 27.59
CA LYS A 235 -6.07 -19.69 27.45
C LYS A 235 -6.32 -20.38 28.79
N ARG A 236 -5.48 -20.15 29.78
CA ARG A 236 -5.66 -20.72 31.14
C ARG A 236 -6.82 -20.05 31.91
N GLN A 237 -7.10 -18.77 31.65
CA GLN A 237 -8.11 -17.99 32.40
C GLN A 237 -9.50 -18.00 31.78
N ARG A 238 -9.65 -18.49 30.56
CA ARG A 238 -10.92 -18.50 29.83
C ARG A 238 -11.75 -19.77 30.13
N ASP A 239 -13.05 -19.69 29.85
CA ASP A 239 -13.93 -20.86 29.81
C ASP A 239 -13.79 -21.59 28.47
N PRO A 240 -13.19 -22.82 28.44
CA PRO A 240 -13.01 -23.55 27.18
C PRO A 240 -14.31 -23.96 26.51
N ALA A 241 -15.36 -24.25 27.29
CA ALA A 241 -16.65 -24.66 26.74
C ALA A 241 -17.34 -23.50 26.01
N ARG A 242 -17.29 -22.29 26.62
CA ARG A 242 -17.80 -21.08 26.01
C ARG A 242 -17.05 -20.73 24.72
N VAL A 243 -15.72 -20.83 24.71
CA VAL A 243 -14.91 -20.60 23.50
C VAL A 243 -15.29 -21.58 22.39
N LYS A 244 -15.37 -22.88 22.71
CA LYS A 244 -15.77 -23.91 21.73
C LYS A 244 -17.13 -23.66 21.15
N ALA A 245 -18.11 -23.30 21.98
CA ALA A 245 -19.47 -22.98 21.53
C ALA A 245 -19.49 -21.77 20.58
N ALA A 246 -18.75 -20.70 20.90
CA ALA A 246 -18.65 -19.51 20.07
C ALA A 246 -17.98 -19.80 18.72
N LEU A 247 -16.88 -20.56 18.69
CA LEU A 247 -16.19 -20.96 17.45
C LEU A 247 -17.07 -21.85 16.57
N ASN A 248 -17.82 -22.81 17.15
CA ASN A 248 -18.78 -23.62 16.40
C ASN A 248 -19.92 -22.77 15.81
N ALA A 249 -20.39 -21.76 16.53
CA ALA A 249 -21.41 -20.83 16.03
C ALA A 249 -20.86 -20.02 14.86
N LEU A 250 -19.64 -19.51 14.94
CA LEU A 250 -18.96 -18.81 13.84
C LEU A 250 -18.83 -19.70 12.60
N GLU A 251 -18.36 -20.94 12.78
CA GLU A 251 -18.22 -21.91 11.69
C GLU A 251 -19.60 -22.21 11.04
N THR A 252 -20.66 -22.31 11.83
CA THR A 252 -22.02 -22.52 11.33
C THR A 252 -22.49 -21.33 10.49
N VAL A 253 -22.27 -20.10 10.95
CA VAL A 253 -22.58 -18.87 10.18
C VAL A 253 -21.79 -18.86 8.87
N ALA A 254 -20.51 -19.23 8.90
CA ALA A 254 -19.68 -19.30 7.71
C ALA A 254 -20.20 -20.35 6.70
N LYS A 255 -20.53 -21.56 7.15
CA LYS A 255 -21.05 -22.66 6.31
C LYS A 255 -22.41 -22.37 5.69
N THR A 256 -23.29 -21.77 6.46
CA THR A 256 -24.68 -21.55 6.03
C THR A 256 -24.88 -20.23 5.29
N ALA A 257 -23.91 -19.31 5.36
CA ALA A 257 -24.02 -17.93 4.91
C ALA A 257 -25.25 -17.19 5.50
N ARG A 258 -25.78 -17.66 6.62
CA ARG A 258 -26.91 -17.07 7.36
C ARG A 258 -26.43 -16.43 8.64
N GLY A 259 -26.71 -15.15 8.84
CA GLY A 259 -26.26 -14.38 9.99
C GLY A 259 -25.10 -13.43 9.64
N ASN A 260 -24.47 -12.88 10.68
CA ASN A 260 -23.41 -11.91 10.57
C ASN A 260 -22.09 -12.51 11.08
N LEU A 261 -21.12 -12.73 10.19
CA LEU A 261 -19.80 -13.28 10.53
C LEU A 261 -19.05 -12.39 11.53
N LEU A 262 -19.14 -11.06 11.40
CA LEU A 262 -18.46 -10.15 12.32
C LEU A 262 -19.04 -10.24 13.72
N GLU A 263 -20.38 -10.31 13.85
CA GLU A 263 -21.04 -10.48 15.14
C GLU A 263 -20.62 -11.80 15.82
N ALA A 264 -20.62 -12.90 15.05
CA ALA A 264 -20.17 -14.19 15.56
C ALA A 264 -18.69 -14.16 15.97
N ALA A 265 -17.82 -13.48 15.20
CA ALA A 265 -16.42 -13.30 15.56
C ALA A 265 -16.23 -12.43 16.82
N VAL A 266 -17.04 -11.39 17.00
CA VAL A 266 -17.07 -10.58 18.23
C VAL A 266 -17.43 -11.42 19.44
N GLU A 267 -18.41 -12.34 19.32
CA GLU A 267 -18.75 -13.26 20.43
C GLU A 267 -17.61 -14.23 20.74
N CYS A 268 -16.86 -14.71 19.72
CA CYS A 268 -15.63 -15.48 19.94
C CYS A 268 -14.60 -14.67 20.72
N ALA A 269 -14.37 -13.40 20.37
CA ALA A 269 -13.44 -12.52 21.06
C ALA A 269 -13.90 -12.25 22.52
N ARG A 270 -15.20 -12.05 22.76
CA ARG A 270 -15.77 -11.92 24.10
C ARG A 270 -15.60 -13.19 24.94
N ALA A 271 -15.64 -14.36 24.33
CA ALA A 271 -15.31 -15.62 24.95
C ALA A 271 -13.80 -15.83 25.17
N ARG A 272 -12.95 -14.89 24.73
CA ARG A 272 -11.48 -14.96 24.81
C ARG A 272 -10.87 -15.99 23.84
N ALA A 273 -11.50 -16.25 22.69
CA ALA A 273 -10.82 -16.92 21.58
C ALA A 273 -9.69 -16.04 21.04
N THR A 274 -8.59 -16.65 20.63
CA THR A 274 -7.48 -15.97 19.99
C THR A 274 -7.82 -15.66 18.51
N VAL A 275 -7.12 -14.69 17.93
CA VAL A 275 -7.26 -14.38 16.50
C VAL A 275 -6.99 -15.62 15.63
N GLY A 276 -6.00 -16.43 15.99
CA GLY A 276 -5.71 -17.69 15.31
C GLY A 276 -6.88 -18.66 15.33
N GLU A 277 -7.51 -18.89 16.50
CA GLU A 277 -8.66 -19.79 16.61
C GLU A 277 -9.87 -19.31 15.82
N ILE A 278 -10.13 -18.00 15.79
CA ILE A 278 -11.20 -17.38 14.97
C ILE A 278 -10.90 -17.56 13.49
N SER A 279 -9.65 -17.31 13.08
CA SER A 279 -9.22 -17.47 11.69
C SER A 279 -9.28 -18.94 11.24
N ASP A 280 -8.86 -19.87 12.11
CA ASP A 280 -8.89 -21.31 11.83
C ASP A 280 -10.34 -21.79 11.64
N ALA A 281 -11.29 -21.35 12.46
CA ALA A 281 -12.70 -21.67 12.29
C ALA A 281 -13.25 -21.20 10.94
N MET A 282 -12.83 -20.02 10.46
CA MET A 282 -13.22 -19.54 9.12
C MET A 282 -12.45 -20.28 8.01
N ARG A 283 -11.17 -20.62 8.22
CA ARG A 283 -10.33 -21.34 7.26
C ARG A 283 -10.89 -22.73 6.95
N THR A 284 -11.49 -23.42 7.92
CA THR A 284 -12.14 -24.72 7.68
C THR A 284 -13.26 -24.66 6.65
N VAL A 285 -13.86 -23.47 6.46
CA VAL A 285 -14.98 -23.26 5.53
C VAL A 285 -14.50 -22.65 4.20
N PHE A 286 -13.66 -21.62 4.27
CA PHE A 286 -13.27 -20.84 3.11
C PHE A 286 -11.91 -21.25 2.49
N GLY A 287 -11.11 -22.05 3.22
CA GLY A 287 -9.74 -22.35 2.82
C GLY A 287 -8.79 -21.16 2.95
N ASP A 288 -7.58 -21.33 2.46
CA ASP A 288 -6.57 -20.28 2.36
C ASP A 288 -6.53 -19.68 0.95
N HIS A 289 -6.35 -18.37 0.88
CA HIS A 289 -6.11 -17.73 -0.41
C HIS A 289 -4.71 -18.07 -0.93
N ALA A 290 -4.65 -18.75 -2.07
CA ALA A 290 -3.42 -19.02 -2.79
C ALA A 290 -3.31 -18.09 -4.00
N ALA A 291 -2.43 -17.10 -3.94
CA ALA A 291 -2.15 -16.25 -5.09
C ALA A 291 -1.39 -17.04 -6.15
N THR A 292 -1.82 -16.94 -7.42
CA THR A 292 -1.06 -17.49 -8.53
C THR A 292 0.05 -16.51 -8.89
N PRO A 293 1.34 -16.84 -8.69
CA PRO A 293 2.43 -15.97 -9.08
C PRO A 293 2.50 -15.89 -10.61
N LYS A 294 2.45 -14.67 -11.15
CA LYS A 294 2.72 -14.40 -12.57
C LYS A 294 3.95 -13.51 -12.63
N VAL A 295 4.98 -13.97 -13.35
CA VAL A 295 6.18 -13.16 -13.59
C VAL A 295 5.88 -12.18 -14.72
N VAL A 296 6.18 -10.91 -14.50
CA VAL A 296 6.17 -9.89 -15.55
C VAL A 296 7.47 -10.03 -16.35
N LYS A 297 7.39 -10.02 -17.68
CA LYS A 297 8.54 -10.15 -18.57
C LYS A 297 8.60 -9.02 -19.58
N ASN A 298 9.78 -8.79 -20.15
CA ASN A 298 10.04 -7.80 -21.19
C ASN A 298 9.77 -6.35 -20.80
N VAL A 299 9.78 -6.00 -19.51
CA VAL A 299 9.61 -4.62 -19.03
C VAL A 299 10.96 -3.95 -18.87
N TYR A 300 11.88 -4.62 -18.21
CA TYR A 300 13.24 -4.13 -17.97
C TYR A 300 14.05 -4.12 -19.30
N GLY A 301 14.02 -5.22 -20.04
CA GLY A 301 14.68 -5.34 -21.33
C GLY A 301 14.21 -4.31 -22.36
N LYS A 302 12.91 -3.96 -22.38
CA LYS A 302 12.42 -2.85 -23.22
C LYS A 302 12.96 -1.49 -22.79
N ALA A 303 13.14 -1.27 -21.50
CA ALA A 303 13.71 -0.04 -20.99
C ALA A 303 15.18 0.14 -21.33
N TYR A 304 15.93 -0.96 -21.45
CA TYR A 304 17.35 -1.00 -21.80
C TYR A 304 17.63 -1.34 -23.29
N GLY A 305 16.60 -1.55 -24.10
CA GLY A 305 16.74 -2.08 -25.46
C GLY A 305 17.66 -1.29 -26.41
N ALA A 306 17.96 -0.02 -26.10
CA ALA A 306 18.90 0.81 -26.84
C ALA A 306 20.30 0.89 -26.18
N ASP A 307 20.52 0.23 -25.04
CA ASP A 307 21.78 0.25 -24.31
C ASP A 307 22.75 -0.79 -24.92
N PRO A 308 23.95 -0.36 -25.39
CA PRO A 308 24.91 -1.28 -26.02
C PRO A 308 25.46 -2.36 -25.07
N GLU A 309 25.66 -2.04 -23.79
CA GLU A 309 26.16 -3.00 -22.80
C GLU A 309 25.11 -4.06 -22.48
N TYR A 310 23.84 -3.65 -22.38
CA TYR A 310 22.73 -4.59 -22.23
C TYR A 310 22.61 -5.52 -23.44
N ALA A 311 22.74 -4.99 -24.66
CA ALA A 311 22.69 -5.80 -25.88
C ALA A 311 23.79 -6.88 -25.93
N VAL A 312 25.02 -6.51 -25.55
CA VAL A 312 26.16 -7.43 -25.45
C VAL A 312 25.91 -8.52 -24.41
N LEU A 313 25.40 -8.13 -23.22
CA LEU A 313 25.08 -9.08 -22.15
C LEU A 313 23.99 -10.06 -22.59
N ALA A 314 22.92 -9.57 -23.21
CA ALA A 314 21.82 -10.38 -23.70
C ALA A 314 22.26 -11.36 -24.77
N GLU A 315 23.21 -10.99 -25.64
CA GLU A 315 23.79 -11.91 -26.66
C GLU A 315 24.63 -12.99 -25.98
N ARG A 316 25.51 -12.65 -25.06
CA ARG A 316 26.31 -13.62 -24.30
C ARG A 316 25.43 -14.63 -23.55
N LEU A 317 24.33 -14.20 -22.96
CA LEU A 317 23.39 -15.07 -22.26
C LEU A 317 22.67 -16.02 -23.25
N ARG A 318 22.29 -15.53 -24.42
CA ARG A 318 21.70 -16.37 -25.48
C ARG A 318 22.66 -17.44 -25.96
N ASP A 319 23.91 -17.09 -26.16
CA ASP A 319 24.93 -18.03 -26.58
C ASP A 319 25.23 -19.08 -25.51
N TYR A 320 25.31 -18.66 -24.25
CA TYR A 320 25.45 -19.58 -23.14
C TYR A 320 24.25 -20.55 -23.03
N ALA A 321 23.03 -20.02 -23.19
CA ALA A 321 21.81 -20.81 -23.10
C ALA A 321 21.69 -21.87 -24.24
N ARG A 322 22.23 -21.58 -25.40
CA ARG A 322 22.25 -22.57 -26.51
C ARG A 322 23.06 -23.82 -26.19
N THR A 323 24.12 -23.67 -25.42
CA THR A 323 25.05 -24.79 -25.12
C THR A 323 24.73 -25.43 -23.76
N ASN A 324 24.30 -24.64 -22.75
CA ASN A 324 24.19 -25.06 -21.36
C ASN A 324 22.74 -25.07 -20.84
N GLY A 325 21.78 -24.65 -21.65
CA GLY A 325 20.42 -24.38 -21.22
C GLY A 325 20.31 -23.00 -20.54
N ALA A 326 19.07 -22.48 -20.42
CA ALA A 326 18.83 -21.20 -19.76
C ALA A 326 19.27 -21.20 -18.30
N PRO A 327 20.01 -20.18 -17.84
CA PRO A 327 20.38 -20.05 -16.42
C PRO A 327 19.13 -20.07 -15.51
N LYS A 328 19.22 -20.76 -14.38
CA LYS A 328 18.15 -20.77 -13.37
C LYS A 328 18.68 -20.07 -12.13
N ILE A 329 18.03 -18.99 -11.75
CA ILE A 329 18.39 -18.17 -10.59
C ILE A 329 17.24 -18.24 -9.59
N LEU A 330 17.54 -18.61 -8.33
CA LEU A 330 16.58 -18.54 -7.23
C LEU A 330 16.69 -17.17 -6.57
N VAL A 331 15.63 -16.38 -6.66
CA VAL A 331 15.48 -15.16 -5.87
C VAL A 331 14.63 -15.49 -4.64
N ALA A 332 15.25 -15.53 -3.47
CA ALA A 332 14.60 -15.89 -2.21
C ALA A 332 14.61 -14.70 -1.25
N LYS A 333 13.45 -14.42 -0.65
CA LYS A 333 13.30 -13.48 0.45
C LYS A 333 13.01 -14.25 1.72
N LEU A 334 13.79 -14.01 2.76
CA LEU A 334 13.60 -14.61 4.07
C LEU A 334 12.67 -13.73 4.92
N GLY A 335 11.77 -14.36 5.69
CA GLY A 335 10.81 -13.69 6.56
C GLY A 335 9.44 -13.40 5.92
N GLN A 336 8.48 -13.07 6.77
CA GLN A 336 7.06 -12.89 6.42
C GLN A 336 6.65 -11.40 6.45
N ASP A 337 7.48 -10.50 6.01
CA ASP A 337 7.06 -9.11 5.88
C ASP A 337 6.64 -8.77 4.44
N GLY A 338 5.88 -7.69 4.26
CA GLY A 338 5.38 -7.24 2.96
C GLY A 338 6.39 -6.56 2.04
N HIS A 339 7.66 -6.41 2.49
CA HIS A 339 8.71 -5.70 1.75
C HIS A 339 9.36 -6.61 0.69
N ASP A 340 8.56 -7.20 -0.19
CA ASP A 340 9.00 -8.13 -1.24
C ASP A 340 9.26 -7.46 -2.59
N ARG A 341 9.04 -6.15 -2.69
CA ARG A 341 9.12 -5.40 -3.94
C ARG A 341 10.51 -5.45 -4.58
N GLY A 342 11.58 -5.29 -3.78
CA GLY A 342 12.96 -5.37 -4.27
C GLY A 342 13.25 -6.72 -4.90
N ALA A 343 12.89 -7.81 -4.23
CA ALA A 343 13.05 -9.17 -4.75
C ALA A 343 12.28 -9.37 -6.06
N LYS A 344 11.07 -8.81 -6.18
CA LYS A 344 10.26 -8.90 -7.42
C LYS A 344 10.85 -8.11 -8.58
N VAL A 345 11.37 -6.91 -8.33
CA VAL A 345 12.06 -6.10 -9.36
C VAL A 345 13.30 -6.84 -9.87
N VAL A 346 14.12 -7.37 -8.97
CA VAL A 346 15.30 -8.16 -9.32
C VAL A 346 14.90 -9.42 -10.12
N ALA A 347 13.88 -10.16 -9.68
CA ALA A 347 13.39 -11.33 -10.38
C ALA A 347 12.87 -11.00 -11.80
N THR A 348 12.20 -9.84 -11.95
CA THR A 348 11.72 -9.37 -13.26
C THR A 348 12.88 -9.01 -14.18
N ALA A 349 13.89 -8.28 -13.67
CA ALA A 349 15.08 -7.93 -14.45
C ALA A 349 15.87 -9.15 -14.88
N LEU A 350 15.98 -10.19 -14.03
CA LEU A 350 16.66 -11.44 -14.34
C LEU A 350 15.85 -12.35 -15.27
N ALA A 351 14.54 -12.12 -15.42
CA ALA A 351 13.67 -12.91 -16.30
C ALA A 351 13.61 -12.35 -17.74
N ASP A 352 14.07 -11.13 -17.96
CA ASP A 352 14.14 -10.43 -19.25
C ASP A 352 15.45 -10.72 -19.97
#